data_adbf25211f71762b89e637476b5c2c5c
#
_entry.id   adbf25211f71762b89e637476b5c2c5c
#
_cell.length_a   1.000
_cell.length_b   1.000
_cell.length_c   1.000
_cell.angle_alpha   90.00
_cell.angle_beta   90.00
_cell.angle_gamma   90.00
#
_symmetry.space_group_name_H-M   'P 1'
#
loop_
_entity.id
_entity.type
_entity.pdbx_description
1 polymer ?
#
loop_
_entity_poly.entity_id
_entity_poly.type
_entity_poly.pdbx_seq_one_letter_code
_entity_poly.pdbx_strand_id
1 'polypeptide(L)'
;SFLKLFKDTSNVNVCYNPIDDNKIRDLANQACSHDKWLDSKLSMVTMGRLVEPKGYDRLLSIVKKLKEEGFHFTLNILGEGKDRCLLENYIKKHRLEDTVSLIGYCENPYPYLKKGDLFVCSSRAEGYSTVVTEAMILGIPVITTNCAGMNELLENGKYGLITDNTDEALYFGLKELMNQPTKIANYKELAIQRGTYFTLENRMKRLNEIL
;
A
#
# COMPACT_ATOMS: atom_id res chain seq x y z
N SER A 1 21.72 -5.12 -6.20
CA SER A 1 21.63 -4.91 -4.75
C SER A 1 22.95 -4.35 -4.25
N PHE A 2 22.96 -3.55 -3.20
CA PHE A 2 24.13 -2.96 -2.56
C PHE A 2 25.22 -4.01 -2.29
N LEU A 3 24.84 -5.19 -1.78
CA LEU A 3 25.75 -6.30 -1.47
C LEU A 3 26.54 -6.81 -2.68
N LYS A 4 26.07 -6.62 -3.91
CA LYS A 4 26.82 -6.99 -5.13
C LYS A 4 28.00 -6.08 -5.44
N LEU A 5 28.08 -4.91 -4.80
CA LEU A 5 29.14 -3.91 -5.00
C LEU A 5 30.34 -4.13 -4.06
N PHE A 6 30.17 -4.92 -3.00
CA PHE A 6 31.19 -5.15 -1.98
C PHE A 6 31.65 -6.60 -1.99
N LYS A 7 32.98 -6.80 -2.00
CA LYS A 7 33.63 -8.14 -2.01
C LYS A 7 33.51 -8.85 -0.66
N ASP A 8 33.41 -8.07 0.44
CA ASP A 8 33.25 -8.59 1.80
C ASP A 8 32.00 -7.95 2.40
N THR A 9 31.05 -8.78 2.80
CA THR A 9 29.78 -8.37 3.40
C THR A 9 29.58 -8.94 4.81
N SER A 10 30.64 -9.53 5.40
CA SER A 10 30.59 -10.16 6.73
C SER A 10 30.16 -9.21 7.85
N ASN A 11 30.42 -7.90 7.67
CA ASN A 11 30.08 -6.85 8.65
C ASN A 11 28.91 -5.96 8.19
N VAL A 12 28.12 -6.37 7.21
CA VAL A 12 26.98 -5.58 6.72
C VAL A 12 25.70 -6.09 7.36
N ASN A 13 25.11 -5.27 8.20
CA ASN A 13 23.80 -5.52 8.79
C ASN A 13 22.74 -4.63 8.16
N VAL A 14 21.54 -5.18 7.92
CA VAL A 14 20.39 -4.41 7.44
C VAL A 14 19.63 -3.86 8.62
N CYS A 15 19.59 -2.54 8.73
CA CYS A 15 18.77 -1.84 9.69
C CYS A 15 17.69 -1.02 8.96
N TYR A 16 16.45 -1.23 9.32
CA TYR A 16 15.32 -0.48 8.75
C TYR A 16 15.02 0.76 9.59
N ASN A 17 14.50 1.81 8.94
CA ASN A 17 14.09 3.01 9.63
C ASN A 17 13.13 2.67 10.78
N PRO A 18 13.34 3.24 11.98
CA PRO A 18 12.40 3.09 13.07
C PRO A 18 11.05 3.70 12.69
N ILE A 19 9.98 3.02 13.04
CA ILE A 19 8.61 3.48 12.83
C ILE A 19 7.95 3.50 14.22
N ASP A 20 7.41 4.65 14.58
CA ASP A 20 6.65 4.83 15.82
C ASP A 20 5.21 4.35 15.60
N ASP A 21 4.98 3.08 15.90
CA ASP A 21 3.69 2.43 15.70
C ASP A 21 2.59 2.98 16.63
N ASN A 22 2.93 3.41 17.84
CA ASN A 22 1.99 4.04 18.75
C ASN A 22 1.50 5.37 18.19
N LYS A 23 2.43 6.21 17.71
CA LYS A 23 2.09 7.47 17.07
C LYS A 23 1.19 7.27 15.84
N ILE A 24 1.47 6.26 15.00
CA ILE A 24 0.63 5.94 13.84
C ILE A 24 -0.80 5.57 14.28
N ARG A 25 -0.94 4.71 15.29
CA ARG A 25 -2.24 4.29 15.82
C ARG A 25 -3.02 5.46 16.43
N ASP A 26 -2.35 6.32 17.18
CA ASP A 26 -2.96 7.52 17.79
C ASP A 26 -3.42 8.51 16.72
N LEU A 27 -2.58 8.79 15.74
CA LEU A 27 -2.93 9.66 14.61
C LEU A 27 -4.09 9.09 13.76
N ALA A 28 -4.16 7.77 13.61
CA ALA A 28 -5.24 7.10 12.88
C ALA A 28 -6.61 7.20 13.55
N ASN A 29 -6.66 7.55 14.84
CA ASN A 29 -7.91 7.77 15.59
C ASN A 29 -8.42 9.21 15.51
N GLN A 30 -7.65 10.12 14.90
CA GLN A 30 -8.08 11.50 14.72
C GLN A 30 -9.13 11.64 13.62
N ALA A 31 -9.89 12.74 13.68
CA ALA A 31 -10.90 13.02 12.66
C ALA A 31 -10.27 13.28 11.28
N CYS A 32 -10.88 12.75 10.26
CA CYS A 32 -10.56 12.99 8.84
C CYS A 32 -11.35 14.20 8.33
N SER A 33 -10.71 15.19 7.75
CA SER A 33 -11.32 16.46 7.36
C SER A 33 -11.57 16.65 5.85
N HIS A 34 -11.42 15.61 5.02
CA HIS A 34 -11.54 15.78 3.57
C HIS A 34 -12.85 15.24 2.99
N ASP A 35 -13.55 16.11 2.23
CA ASP A 35 -14.80 15.82 1.52
C ASP A 35 -14.62 14.93 0.27
N LYS A 36 -13.36 14.60 -0.08
CA LYS A 36 -13.03 13.84 -1.30
C LYS A 36 -12.98 12.32 -1.13
N TRP A 37 -13.20 11.81 0.07
CA TRP A 37 -13.21 10.36 0.26
C TRP A 37 -14.43 9.76 -0.43
N LEU A 38 -14.18 8.78 -1.31
CA LEU A 38 -15.24 7.95 -1.90
C LEU A 38 -15.40 6.69 -1.07
N ASP A 39 -16.64 6.42 -0.69
CA ASP A 39 -17.00 5.25 0.10
C ASP A 39 -17.80 4.24 -0.73
N SER A 40 -17.58 2.96 -0.48
CA SER A 40 -18.29 1.86 -1.14
C SER A 40 -18.20 0.58 -0.31
N LYS A 41 -18.80 -0.49 -0.82
CA LYS A 41 -18.72 -1.82 -0.19
C LYS A 41 -17.29 -2.35 -0.06
N LEU A 42 -16.38 -1.94 -0.97
CA LEU A 42 -14.95 -2.19 -0.92
C LEU A 42 -14.23 -0.89 -1.22
N SER A 43 -13.69 -0.24 -0.20
CA SER A 43 -12.90 0.98 -0.34
C SER A 43 -11.42 0.63 -0.37
N MET A 44 -10.82 0.66 -1.56
CA MET A 44 -9.38 0.51 -1.72
C MET A 44 -8.69 1.84 -1.42
N VAL A 45 -7.51 1.77 -0.83
CA VAL A 45 -6.67 2.92 -0.52
C VAL A 45 -5.23 2.68 -0.95
N THR A 46 -4.58 3.74 -1.39
CA THR A 46 -3.14 3.76 -1.67
C THR A 46 -2.55 5.10 -1.28
N MET A 47 -1.26 5.12 -0.96
CA MET A 47 -0.56 6.33 -0.53
C MET A 47 0.85 6.38 -1.10
N GLY A 48 1.25 7.56 -1.60
CA GLY A 48 2.61 7.80 -2.05
C GLY A 48 2.72 8.98 -3.00
N ARG A 49 3.95 9.31 -3.38
CA ARG A 49 4.20 10.36 -4.38
C ARG A 49 3.60 9.96 -5.73
N LEU A 50 2.91 10.88 -6.39
CA LEU A 50 2.35 10.64 -7.73
C LEU A 50 3.46 10.78 -8.78
N VAL A 51 4.21 9.67 -8.94
CA VAL A 51 5.35 9.54 -9.85
C VAL A 51 5.37 8.17 -10.50
N GLU A 52 5.93 8.05 -11.69
CA GLU A 52 5.95 6.85 -12.54
C GLU A 52 6.34 5.56 -11.78
N PRO A 53 7.40 5.50 -10.92
CA PRO A 53 7.75 4.28 -10.20
C PRO A 53 6.65 3.75 -9.27
N LYS A 54 5.68 4.58 -8.85
CA LYS A 54 4.56 4.16 -8.01
C LYS A 54 3.43 3.48 -8.79
N GLY A 55 3.43 3.58 -10.12
CA GLY A 55 2.54 2.82 -10.98
C GLY A 55 1.07 3.17 -10.86
N TYR A 56 0.73 4.43 -10.54
CA TYR A 56 -0.68 4.84 -10.47
C TYR A 56 -1.37 4.83 -11.83
N ASP A 57 -0.64 5.07 -12.90
CA ASP A 57 -1.13 4.98 -14.28
C ASP A 57 -1.62 3.57 -14.62
N ARG A 58 -0.84 2.53 -14.30
CA ARG A 58 -1.28 1.14 -14.48
C ARG A 58 -2.44 0.77 -13.54
N LEU A 59 -2.43 1.28 -12.30
CA LEU A 59 -3.53 1.04 -11.36
C LEU A 59 -4.84 1.62 -11.89
N LEU A 60 -4.83 2.83 -12.44
CA LEU A 60 -6.02 3.43 -13.07
C LEU A 60 -6.50 2.63 -14.27
N SER A 61 -5.58 2.08 -15.08
CA SER A 61 -5.95 1.19 -16.20
C SER A 61 -6.65 -0.09 -15.72
N ILE A 62 -6.14 -0.67 -14.64
CA ILE A 62 -6.75 -1.87 -14.00
C ILE A 62 -8.11 -1.53 -13.40
N VAL A 63 -8.24 -0.41 -12.69
CA VAL A 63 -9.50 0.08 -12.10
C VAL A 63 -10.56 0.27 -13.18
N LYS A 64 -10.20 0.90 -14.31
CA LYS A 64 -11.09 1.04 -15.46
C LYS A 64 -11.63 -0.32 -15.93
N LYS A 65 -10.73 -1.28 -16.13
CA LYS A 65 -11.10 -2.63 -16.59
C LYS A 65 -12.04 -3.35 -15.61
N LEU A 66 -11.72 -3.30 -14.31
CA LEU A 66 -12.56 -3.88 -13.25
C LEU A 66 -13.95 -3.24 -13.20
N LYS A 67 -14.04 -1.90 -13.33
CA LYS A 67 -15.32 -1.19 -13.41
C LYS A 67 -16.14 -1.61 -14.62
N GLU A 68 -15.52 -1.73 -15.80
CA GLU A 68 -16.15 -2.19 -17.05
C GLU A 68 -16.66 -3.63 -16.93
N GLU A 69 -16.03 -4.46 -16.10
CA GLU A 69 -16.48 -5.82 -15.76
C GLU A 69 -17.59 -5.86 -14.70
N GLY A 70 -18.05 -4.71 -14.21
CA GLY A 70 -19.17 -4.61 -13.27
C GLY A 70 -18.78 -4.76 -11.80
N PHE A 71 -17.51 -4.69 -11.44
CA PHE A 71 -17.11 -4.66 -10.02
C PHE A 71 -17.44 -3.31 -9.38
N HIS A 72 -17.99 -3.35 -8.16
CA HIS A 72 -18.35 -2.17 -7.36
C HIS A 72 -17.33 -1.95 -6.24
N PHE A 73 -16.55 -0.90 -6.35
CA PHE A 73 -15.51 -0.53 -5.40
C PHE A 73 -15.14 0.95 -5.58
N THR A 74 -14.36 1.48 -4.67
CA THR A 74 -13.71 2.79 -4.82
C THR A 74 -12.20 2.67 -4.62
N LEU A 75 -11.45 3.61 -5.20
CA LEU A 75 -10.02 3.76 -5.01
C LEU A 75 -9.71 5.19 -4.56
N ASN A 76 -9.16 5.33 -3.36
CA ASN A 76 -8.75 6.59 -2.77
C ASN A 76 -7.22 6.69 -2.79
N ILE A 77 -6.68 7.68 -3.48
CA ILE A 77 -5.24 7.88 -3.69
C ILE A 77 -4.78 9.10 -2.89
N LEU A 78 -3.93 8.88 -1.89
CA LEU A 78 -3.33 9.94 -1.08
C LEU A 78 -1.94 10.27 -1.60
N GLY A 79 -1.66 11.56 -1.74
CA GLY A 79 -0.34 12.06 -2.12
C GLY A 79 -0.39 13.07 -3.26
N GLU A 80 0.77 13.62 -3.54
CA GLU A 80 1.01 14.59 -4.60
C GLU A 80 2.21 14.20 -5.44
N GLY A 81 2.34 14.80 -6.63
CA GLY A 81 3.49 14.59 -7.49
C GLY A 81 3.29 15.06 -8.92
N LYS A 82 4.36 14.95 -9.70
CA LYS A 82 4.41 15.46 -11.08
C LYS A 82 3.38 14.83 -12.03
N ASP A 83 2.93 13.60 -11.73
CA ASP A 83 2.01 12.86 -12.59
C ASP A 83 0.53 13.17 -12.27
N ARG A 84 0.24 14.08 -11.30
CA ARG A 84 -1.13 14.41 -10.89
C ARG A 84 -2.02 14.78 -12.09
N CYS A 85 -1.60 15.73 -12.91
CA CYS A 85 -2.39 16.16 -14.07
C CYS A 85 -2.65 15.01 -15.06
N LEU A 86 -1.70 14.09 -15.24
CA LEU A 86 -1.89 12.93 -16.11
C LEU A 86 -2.96 11.98 -15.55
N LEU A 87 -2.94 11.75 -14.24
CA LEU A 87 -3.92 10.89 -13.56
C LEU A 87 -5.31 11.54 -13.57
N GLU A 88 -5.44 12.84 -13.29
CA GLU A 88 -6.71 13.59 -13.37
C GLU A 88 -7.32 13.52 -14.77
N ASN A 89 -6.50 13.73 -15.80
CA ASN A 89 -6.94 13.62 -17.19
C ASN A 89 -7.41 12.22 -17.56
N TYR A 90 -6.70 11.19 -17.06
CA TYR A 90 -7.10 9.80 -17.26
C TYR A 90 -8.45 9.50 -16.59
N ILE A 91 -8.62 9.89 -15.32
CA ILE A 91 -9.86 9.72 -14.55
C ILE A 91 -11.03 10.37 -15.31
N LYS A 92 -10.89 11.62 -15.69
CA LYS A 92 -11.92 12.37 -16.43
C LYS A 92 -12.22 11.74 -17.81
N LYS A 93 -11.18 11.42 -18.58
CA LYS A 93 -11.33 10.81 -19.92
C LYS A 93 -12.12 9.51 -19.87
N HIS A 94 -11.92 8.70 -18.82
CA HIS A 94 -12.53 7.38 -18.69
C HIS A 94 -13.74 7.35 -17.74
N ARG A 95 -14.24 8.53 -17.30
CA ARG A 95 -15.42 8.68 -16.42
C ARG A 95 -15.28 7.84 -15.15
N LEU A 96 -14.15 7.99 -14.47
CA LEU A 96 -13.83 7.26 -13.23
C LEU A 96 -14.03 8.12 -11.95
N GLU A 97 -14.63 9.32 -12.07
CA GLU A 97 -14.74 10.29 -10.96
C GLU A 97 -15.60 9.77 -9.80
N ASP A 98 -16.51 8.85 -10.06
CA ASP A 98 -17.33 8.13 -9.07
C ASP A 98 -16.61 6.93 -8.42
N THR A 99 -15.49 6.52 -8.97
CA THR A 99 -14.75 5.32 -8.59
C THR A 99 -13.37 5.66 -8.01
N VAL A 100 -12.72 6.71 -8.51
CA VAL A 100 -11.36 7.09 -8.12
C VAL A 100 -11.32 8.53 -7.60
N SER A 101 -10.76 8.70 -6.41
CA SER A 101 -10.48 10.01 -5.83
C SER A 101 -8.98 10.24 -5.68
N LEU A 102 -8.48 11.38 -6.18
CA LEU A 102 -7.16 11.91 -5.88
C LEU A 102 -7.28 12.88 -4.71
N ILE A 103 -7.12 12.38 -3.49
CA ILE A 103 -7.31 13.14 -2.24
C ILE A 103 -6.31 14.29 -2.14
N GLY A 104 -5.07 14.06 -2.58
CA GLY A 104 -3.98 15.02 -2.46
C GLY A 104 -3.07 14.75 -1.26
N TYR A 105 -2.23 15.72 -0.94
CA TYR A 105 -1.36 15.65 0.23
C TYR A 105 -2.18 15.76 1.52
N CYS A 106 -1.91 14.87 2.45
CA CYS A 106 -2.47 14.89 3.80
C CYS A 106 -1.32 14.93 4.80
N GLU A 107 -1.34 15.88 5.72
CA GLU A 107 -0.37 15.95 6.81
C GLU A 107 -0.50 14.74 7.73
N ASN A 108 -1.73 14.35 8.04
CA ASN A 108 -2.05 13.11 8.73
C ASN A 108 -2.85 12.16 7.81
N PRO A 109 -2.19 11.21 7.12
CA PRO A 109 -2.87 10.30 6.20
C PRO A 109 -3.52 9.09 6.89
N TYR A 110 -3.17 8.80 8.13
CA TYR A 110 -3.53 7.55 8.80
C TYR A 110 -5.04 7.35 9.03
N PRO A 111 -5.85 8.39 9.34
CA PRO A 111 -7.30 8.22 9.40
C PRO A 111 -7.91 7.76 8.07
N TYR A 112 -7.34 8.22 6.94
CA TYR A 112 -7.76 7.77 5.60
C TYR A 112 -7.33 6.34 5.33
N LEU A 113 -6.09 5.97 5.65
CA LEU A 113 -5.65 4.59 5.53
C LEU A 113 -6.57 3.66 6.31
N LYS A 114 -6.86 4.01 7.57
CA LYS A 114 -7.71 3.21 8.46
C LYS A 114 -9.15 3.01 7.95
N LYS A 115 -9.66 3.91 7.10
CA LYS A 115 -10.97 3.77 6.43
C LYS A 115 -10.93 2.76 5.28
N GLY A 116 -9.77 2.46 4.74
CA GLY A 116 -9.63 1.53 3.62
C GLY A 116 -9.80 0.07 4.04
N ASP A 117 -10.49 -0.69 3.21
CA ASP A 117 -10.64 -2.15 3.38
C ASP A 117 -9.46 -2.93 2.81
N LEU A 118 -8.75 -2.35 1.82
CA LEU A 118 -7.63 -2.97 1.13
C LEU A 118 -6.61 -1.90 0.72
N PHE A 119 -5.36 -2.05 1.14
CA PHE A 119 -4.26 -1.24 0.66
C PHE A 119 -3.67 -1.82 -0.62
N VAL A 120 -3.56 -0.99 -1.67
CA VAL A 120 -3.01 -1.41 -2.96
C VAL A 120 -1.67 -0.73 -3.21
N CYS A 121 -0.60 -1.51 -3.32
CA CYS A 121 0.72 -1.03 -3.71
C CYS A 121 1.02 -1.46 -5.15
N SER A 122 0.85 -0.54 -6.09
CA SER A 122 1.02 -0.80 -7.53
C SER A 122 2.42 -0.46 -8.05
N SER A 123 3.42 -0.32 -7.19
CA SER A 123 4.73 0.18 -7.55
C SER A 123 5.45 -0.70 -8.58
N ARG A 124 6.14 -0.06 -9.53
CA ARG A 124 7.08 -0.72 -10.45
C ARG A 124 8.43 -0.97 -9.79
N ALA A 125 8.80 -0.08 -8.87
CA ALA A 125 10.04 -0.18 -8.11
C ALA A 125 9.82 0.37 -6.69
N GLU A 126 10.23 -0.41 -5.71
CA GLU A 126 10.26 -0.07 -4.30
C GLU A 126 11.51 -0.67 -3.65
N GLY A 127 12.00 0.01 -2.61
CA GLY A 127 12.88 -0.62 -1.64
C GLY A 127 12.07 -1.31 -0.55
N TYR A 128 12.39 -1.06 0.70
CA TYR A 128 11.55 -1.45 1.84
C TYR A 128 10.43 -0.41 2.02
N SER A 129 9.20 -0.80 1.73
CA SER A 129 8.08 0.15 1.64
C SER A 129 7.55 0.57 3.01
N THR A 130 7.79 1.81 3.37
CA THR A 130 7.26 2.40 4.62
C THR A 130 5.73 2.40 4.62
N VAL A 131 5.09 2.75 3.50
CA VAL A 131 3.62 2.82 3.43
C VAL A 131 2.94 1.45 3.56
N VAL A 132 3.57 0.38 3.08
CA VAL A 132 3.09 -1.00 3.30
C VAL A 132 3.25 -1.38 4.77
N THR A 133 4.36 -0.99 5.40
CA THR A 133 4.56 -1.20 6.85
C THR A 133 3.50 -0.46 7.67
N GLU A 134 3.19 0.80 7.32
CA GLU A 134 2.15 1.60 7.97
C GLU A 134 0.76 0.98 7.81
N ALA A 135 0.43 0.47 6.63
CA ALA A 135 -0.81 -0.26 6.39
C ALA A 135 -0.92 -1.51 7.29
N MET A 136 0.19 -2.28 7.43
CA MET A 136 0.25 -3.44 8.33
C MET A 136 0.08 -3.06 9.80
N ILE A 137 0.72 -1.97 10.26
CA ILE A 137 0.57 -1.45 11.62
C ILE A 137 -0.89 -1.10 11.92
N LEU A 138 -1.62 -0.59 10.93
CA LEU A 138 -3.04 -0.27 11.04
C LEU A 138 -3.97 -1.48 10.83
N GLY A 139 -3.42 -2.66 10.55
CA GLY A 139 -4.20 -3.89 10.33
C GLY A 139 -4.97 -3.88 9.01
N ILE A 140 -4.48 -3.18 7.99
CA ILE A 140 -5.12 -3.10 6.68
C ILE A 140 -4.55 -4.20 5.79
N PRO A 141 -5.39 -5.04 5.18
CA PRO A 141 -4.96 -6.04 4.19
C PRO A 141 -4.18 -5.38 3.05
N VAL A 142 -3.14 -6.04 2.55
CA VAL A 142 -2.30 -5.50 1.47
C VAL A 142 -2.30 -6.41 0.27
N ILE A 143 -2.46 -5.83 -0.91
CA ILE A 143 -2.02 -6.39 -2.18
C ILE A 143 -0.89 -5.54 -2.75
N THR A 144 0.18 -6.18 -3.22
CA THR A 144 1.34 -5.49 -3.77
C THR A 144 1.92 -6.23 -4.96
N THR A 145 2.56 -5.49 -5.86
CA THR A 145 3.44 -6.05 -6.87
C THR A 145 4.76 -6.50 -6.24
N ASN A 146 5.39 -7.54 -6.78
CA ASN A 146 6.67 -8.06 -6.31
C ASN A 146 7.81 -7.07 -6.63
N CYS A 147 8.07 -6.17 -5.67
CA CYS A 147 9.20 -5.27 -5.64
C CYS A 147 10.18 -5.70 -4.55
N ALA A 148 11.40 -5.14 -4.58
CA ALA A 148 12.39 -5.38 -3.53
C ALA A 148 11.79 -5.09 -2.14
N GLY A 149 12.05 -5.96 -1.16
CA GLY A 149 11.57 -5.83 0.22
C GLY A 149 10.14 -6.32 0.47
N MET A 150 9.29 -6.53 -0.56
CA MET A 150 7.90 -6.97 -0.35
C MET A 150 7.82 -8.40 0.19
N ASN A 151 8.67 -9.30 -0.31
CA ASN A 151 8.75 -10.67 0.20
C ASN A 151 9.16 -10.72 1.68
N GLU A 152 10.00 -9.82 2.12
CA GLU A 152 10.38 -9.71 3.54
C GLU A 152 9.24 -9.09 4.37
N LEU A 153 8.63 -8.01 3.89
CA LEU A 153 7.52 -7.35 4.57
C LEU A 153 6.35 -8.29 4.82
N LEU A 154 5.98 -9.06 3.80
CA LEU A 154 4.80 -9.93 3.80
C LEU A 154 5.12 -11.42 3.99
N GLU A 155 6.36 -11.77 4.38
CA GLU A 155 6.83 -13.15 4.53
C GLU A 155 6.41 -14.05 3.35
N ASN A 156 6.88 -13.66 2.15
CA ASN A 156 6.59 -14.38 0.90
C ASN A 156 5.09 -14.57 0.64
N GLY A 157 4.28 -13.59 0.98
CA GLY A 157 2.84 -13.59 0.72
C GLY A 157 1.97 -14.16 1.84
N LYS A 158 2.55 -14.55 2.97
CA LYS A 158 1.79 -15.02 4.13
C LYS A 158 0.87 -13.95 4.72
N TYR A 159 1.33 -12.69 4.78
CA TYR A 159 0.62 -11.58 5.42
C TYR A 159 -0.05 -10.62 4.45
N GLY A 160 -0.08 -10.93 3.16
CA GLY A 160 -0.71 -10.13 2.13
C GLY A 160 -0.49 -10.74 0.76
N LEU A 161 -1.21 -10.31 -0.25
CA LEU A 161 -1.08 -10.85 -1.59
C LEU A 161 0.07 -10.16 -2.35
N ILE A 162 1.07 -10.93 -2.76
CA ILE A 162 2.15 -10.47 -3.64
C ILE A 162 1.88 -11.02 -5.04
N THR A 163 1.76 -10.16 -6.03
CA THR A 163 1.62 -10.54 -7.43
C THR A 163 2.93 -10.32 -8.18
N ASP A 164 3.11 -10.96 -9.32
CA ASP A 164 4.19 -10.59 -10.21
C ASP A 164 4.10 -9.09 -10.57
N ASN A 165 5.25 -8.47 -10.85
CA ASN A 165 5.30 -7.04 -11.14
C ASN A 165 4.89 -6.73 -12.58
N THR A 166 3.70 -7.18 -12.96
CA THR A 166 3.04 -6.91 -14.24
C THR A 166 1.63 -6.35 -14.00
N ASP A 167 1.12 -5.60 -14.96
CA ASP A 167 -0.23 -5.05 -14.91
C ASP A 167 -1.27 -6.18 -14.87
N GLU A 168 -1.02 -7.23 -15.63
CA GLU A 168 -1.90 -8.40 -15.73
C GLU A 168 -1.99 -9.15 -14.39
N ALA A 169 -0.85 -9.42 -13.74
CA ALA A 169 -0.83 -10.12 -12.47
C ALA A 169 -1.52 -9.32 -11.35
N LEU A 170 -1.29 -8.00 -11.30
CA LEU A 170 -1.98 -7.12 -10.35
C LEU A 170 -3.49 -7.08 -10.61
N TYR A 171 -3.91 -7.02 -11.88
CA TYR A 171 -5.34 -7.09 -12.24
C TYR A 171 -5.97 -8.40 -11.75
N PHE A 172 -5.35 -9.56 -12.02
CA PHE A 172 -5.90 -10.84 -11.57
C PHE A 172 -5.91 -10.98 -10.06
N GLY A 173 -4.88 -10.47 -9.37
CA GLY A 173 -4.84 -10.44 -7.91
C GLY A 173 -5.97 -9.61 -7.28
N LEU A 174 -6.23 -8.41 -7.83
CA LEU A 174 -7.36 -7.58 -7.39
C LEU A 174 -8.70 -8.26 -7.67
N LYS A 175 -8.87 -8.82 -8.86
CA LYS A 175 -10.09 -9.54 -9.25
C LYS A 175 -10.34 -10.76 -8.36
N GLU A 176 -9.30 -11.50 -8.00
CA GLU A 176 -9.38 -12.61 -7.07
C GLU A 176 -9.88 -12.16 -5.69
N LEU A 177 -9.28 -11.11 -5.12
CA LEU A 177 -9.69 -10.57 -3.82
C LEU A 177 -11.13 -10.06 -3.84
N MET A 178 -11.56 -9.39 -4.91
CA MET A 178 -12.94 -8.90 -5.05
C MET A 178 -13.95 -10.04 -5.13
N ASN A 179 -13.59 -11.16 -5.74
CA ASN A 179 -14.46 -12.34 -5.81
C ASN A 179 -14.44 -13.18 -4.51
N GLN A 180 -13.46 -12.95 -3.64
CA GLN A 180 -13.26 -13.70 -2.40
C GLN A 180 -13.16 -12.77 -1.17
N PRO A 181 -14.27 -12.12 -0.73
CA PRO A 181 -14.23 -11.21 0.42
C PRO A 181 -13.70 -11.85 1.70
N THR A 182 -13.90 -13.16 1.88
CA THR A 182 -13.35 -13.93 3.00
C THR A 182 -11.81 -13.92 3.01
N LYS A 183 -11.18 -13.87 1.84
CA LYS A 183 -9.73 -13.78 1.72
C LYS A 183 -9.21 -12.41 2.19
N ILE A 184 -9.94 -11.33 1.90
CA ILE A 184 -9.65 -9.98 2.44
C ILE A 184 -9.77 -10.00 3.97
N ALA A 185 -10.84 -10.60 4.52
CA ALA A 185 -11.01 -10.72 5.95
C ALA A 185 -9.88 -11.51 6.62
N ASN A 186 -9.45 -12.63 6.04
CA ASN A 186 -8.31 -13.39 6.52
C ASN A 186 -7.00 -12.57 6.49
N TYR A 187 -6.75 -11.84 5.40
CA TYR A 187 -5.59 -10.97 5.33
C TYR A 187 -5.65 -9.80 6.33
N LYS A 188 -6.84 -9.36 6.74
CA LYS A 188 -7.00 -8.35 7.79
C LYS A 188 -6.48 -8.86 9.14
N GLU A 189 -6.86 -10.06 9.53
CA GLU A 189 -6.36 -10.70 10.75
C GLU A 189 -4.84 -10.89 10.70
N LEU A 190 -4.33 -11.37 9.57
CA LEU A 190 -2.90 -11.55 9.34
C LEU A 190 -2.13 -10.22 9.33
N ALA A 191 -2.71 -9.15 8.78
CA ALA A 191 -2.12 -7.81 8.82
C ALA A 191 -2.02 -7.29 10.25
N ILE A 192 -3.05 -7.48 11.07
CA ILE A 192 -3.03 -7.13 12.50
C ILE A 192 -1.88 -7.89 13.20
N GLN A 193 -1.77 -9.19 12.97
CA GLN A 193 -0.68 -10.01 13.52
C GLN A 193 0.70 -9.50 13.05
N ARG A 194 0.86 -9.23 11.75
CA ARG A 194 2.13 -8.75 11.20
C ARG A 194 2.49 -7.35 11.72
N GLY A 195 1.50 -6.49 11.90
CA GLY A 195 1.66 -5.13 12.43
C GLY A 195 2.33 -5.09 13.80
N THR A 196 2.17 -6.12 14.65
CA THR A 196 2.84 -6.20 15.94
C THR A 196 4.35 -6.44 15.83
N TYR A 197 4.83 -6.92 14.69
CA TYR A 197 6.26 -7.08 14.44
C TYR A 197 6.98 -5.74 14.18
N PHE A 198 6.27 -4.76 13.65
CA PHE A 198 6.83 -3.46 13.24
C PHE A 198 6.82 -2.40 14.34
N THR A 199 6.85 -2.81 15.60
CA THR A 199 6.89 -1.87 16.74
C THR A 199 8.25 -1.18 16.84
N LEU A 200 8.24 0.03 17.39
CA LEU A 200 9.47 0.77 17.69
C LEU A 200 10.39 -0.06 18.62
N GLU A 201 9.81 -0.73 19.61
CA GLU A 201 10.55 -1.58 20.55
C GLU A 201 11.32 -2.70 19.84
N ASN A 202 10.65 -3.45 18.94
CA ASN A 202 11.29 -4.52 18.18
C ASN A 202 12.40 -4.00 17.26
N ARG A 203 12.22 -2.80 16.69
CA ARG A 203 13.24 -2.15 15.86
C ARG A 203 14.46 -1.73 16.68
N MET A 204 14.24 -1.14 17.84
CA MET A 204 15.31 -0.73 18.77
C MET A 204 16.06 -1.93 19.32
N LYS A 205 15.36 -3.02 19.68
CA LYS A 205 16.01 -4.25 20.11
C LYS A 205 16.96 -4.78 19.04
N ARG A 206 16.51 -4.87 17.80
CA ARG A 206 17.35 -5.33 16.67
C ARG A 206 18.53 -4.41 16.40
N LEU A 207 18.38 -3.09 16.56
CA LEU A 207 19.48 -2.15 16.43
C LEU A 207 20.55 -2.38 17.50
N ASN A 208 20.15 -2.60 18.76
CA ASN A 208 21.06 -2.88 19.87
C ASN A 208 21.78 -4.26 19.75
N GLU A 209 21.19 -5.21 19.00
CA GLU A 209 21.85 -6.49 18.70
C GLU A 209 22.95 -6.36 17.63
N ILE A 210 22.94 -5.28 16.86
CA ILE A 210 23.89 -5.01 15.77
C ILE A 210 25.06 -4.14 16.22
N LEU A 211 24.83 -3.28 17.23
CA LEU A 211 25.83 -2.39 17.81
C LEU A 211 26.70 -3.10 18.86
#